data_fc46e160e493684dcce5d288b17c0f66
#
_entry.id   fc46e160e493684dcce5d288b17c0f66
#
_cell.length_a   1.000
_cell.length_b   1.000
_cell.length_c   1.000
_cell.angle_alpha   90.00
_cell.angle_beta   90.00
_cell.angle_gamma   90.00
#
_symmetry.space_group_name_H-M   'P 1'
#
loop_
_entity.id
_entity.type
_entity.pdbx_description
1 polymer ?
#
loop_
_entity_poly.entity_id
_entity_poly.type
_entity_poly.pdbx_seq_one_letter_code
_entity_poly.pdbx_strand_id
1 'polypeptide(L)'
;KQKDLQEIYDLFMEFNENGRTPFDNLTDKNWEGNIVWALGGDTNNYYLRGFIQSCEISEGMLSIEAEEAWGASDFRHFLENHYKDMKVYFMVEEDGDCVYATNDSEGKYFSCRFVVDSCLDGAYDYECFNTEKEALHYIAELLEVDSISVEQLETWQKYHENEDDYLYFNEYKIVA
;
A
#
# COMPACT_ATOMS: atom_id res chain seq x y z
N LYS A 1 -6.88 14.84 15.30
CA LYS A 1 -7.96 15.87 15.26
C LYS A 1 -8.00 16.47 13.87
N GLN A 2 -9.14 17.03 13.45
CA GLN A 2 -9.28 17.55 12.09
C GLN A 2 -8.21 18.59 11.70
N LYS A 3 -7.79 19.41 12.67
CA LYS A 3 -6.71 20.38 12.42
C LYS A 3 -5.35 19.72 12.16
N ASP A 4 -5.09 18.58 12.76
CA ASP A 4 -3.81 17.86 12.60
C ASP A 4 -3.75 17.21 11.20
N LEU A 5 -4.88 16.71 10.70
CA LEU A 5 -5.00 16.22 9.33
C LEU A 5 -4.85 17.35 8.31
N GLN A 6 -5.46 18.52 8.60
CA GLN A 6 -5.34 19.69 7.75
C GLN A 6 -3.89 20.20 7.66
N GLU A 7 -3.15 20.17 8.77
CA GLU A 7 -1.76 20.57 8.81
C GLU A 7 -0.89 19.70 7.88
N ILE A 8 -1.08 18.38 7.92
CA ILE A 8 -0.36 17.45 7.03
C ILE A 8 -0.71 17.72 5.56
N TYR A 9 -2.00 17.87 5.28
CA TYR A 9 -2.49 18.18 3.94
C TYR A 9 -1.92 19.49 3.39
N ASP A 10 -1.96 20.56 4.20
CA ASP A 10 -1.46 21.87 3.81
C ASP A 10 0.06 21.84 3.54
N LEU A 11 0.83 21.08 4.31
CA LEU A 11 2.26 20.88 4.07
C LEU A 11 2.49 20.13 2.75
N PHE A 12 1.74 19.07 2.49
CA PHE A 12 1.85 18.35 1.22
C PHE A 12 1.56 19.28 0.03
N MET A 13 0.48 20.04 0.10
CA MET A 13 0.10 20.99 -0.95
C MET A 13 1.15 22.09 -1.12
N GLU A 14 1.70 22.62 -0.03
CA GLU A 14 2.75 23.63 -0.10
C GLU A 14 4.00 23.10 -0.82
N PHE A 15 4.46 21.91 -0.49
CA PHE A 15 5.61 21.32 -1.16
C PHE A 15 5.33 20.99 -2.62
N ASN A 16 4.18 20.43 -2.90
CA ASN A 16 3.82 19.98 -4.24
C ASN A 16 3.56 21.15 -5.20
N GLU A 17 2.80 22.16 -4.77
CA GLU A 17 2.43 23.30 -5.59
C GLU A 17 3.55 24.34 -5.68
N ASN A 18 4.17 24.71 -4.58
CA ASN A 18 5.13 25.79 -4.51
C ASN A 18 6.57 25.35 -4.74
N GLY A 19 6.81 24.05 -4.83
CA GLY A 19 8.14 23.49 -5.08
C GLY A 19 9.16 23.78 -3.98
N ARG A 20 8.68 24.11 -2.78
CA ARG A 20 9.52 24.42 -1.64
C ARG A 20 9.93 23.15 -0.95
N THR A 21 11.14 22.72 -1.13
CA THR A 21 11.73 21.61 -0.38
C THR A 21 12.68 22.14 0.69
N PRO A 22 12.77 21.49 1.85
CA PRO A 22 13.69 21.89 2.90
C PRO A 22 15.16 21.66 2.56
N PHE A 23 15.42 20.90 1.50
CA PHE A 23 16.78 20.55 1.08
C PHE A 23 17.06 21.10 -0.30
N ASP A 24 18.00 22.05 -0.40
CA ASP A 24 18.34 22.79 -1.63
C ASP A 24 18.73 21.91 -2.84
N ASN A 25 19.01 20.64 -2.62
CA ASN A 25 19.47 19.70 -3.63
C ASN A 25 18.51 18.54 -3.91
N LEU A 26 17.37 18.45 -3.22
CA LEU A 26 16.36 17.43 -3.44
C LEU A 26 15.22 18.00 -4.26
N THR A 27 15.05 17.47 -5.45
CA THR A 27 14.00 17.88 -6.39
C THR A 27 12.65 17.24 -6.08
N ASP A 28 12.62 16.23 -5.20
CA ASP A 28 11.43 15.42 -4.95
C ASP A 28 10.52 16.11 -3.93
N LYS A 29 9.63 16.91 -4.46
CA LYS A 29 8.68 17.73 -3.70
C LYS A 29 7.71 16.89 -2.86
N ASN A 30 7.40 15.71 -3.35
CA ASN A 30 6.47 14.76 -2.78
C ASN A 30 7.13 13.72 -1.85
N TRP A 31 8.44 13.83 -1.58
CA TRP A 31 9.07 12.95 -0.62
C TRP A 31 8.49 13.17 0.80
N GLU A 32 8.04 12.09 1.43
CA GLU A 32 7.41 12.11 2.78
C GLU A 32 8.29 12.75 3.85
N GLY A 33 9.62 12.67 3.71
CA GLY A 33 10.57 13.31 4.59
C GLY A 33 10.46 14.83 4.66
N ASN A 34 9.90 15.48 3.64
CA ASN A 34 9.63 16.92 3.67
C ASN A 34 8.63 17.29 4.75
N ILE A 35 7.58 16.45 4.93
CA ILE A 35 6.57 16.64 5.99
C ILE A 35 7.20 16.35 7.34
N VAL A 36 7.95 15.27 7.48
CA VAL A 36 8.68 14.94 8.71
C VAL A 36 9.54 16.10 9.17
N TRP A 37 10.34 16.66 8.26
CA TRP A 37 11.19 17.83 8.54
C TRP A 37 10.38 19.08 8.94
N ALA A 38 9.32 19.39 8.20
CA ALA A 38 8.50 20.57 8.45
C ALA A 38 7.81 20.52 9.84
N LEU A 39 7.47 19.32 10.29
CA LEU A 39 6.93 19.06 11.62
C LEU A 39 8.00 18.95 12.72
N GLY A 40 9.26 19.24 12.40
CA GLY A 40 10.39 19.27 13.34
C GLY A 40 11.01 17.90 13.63
N GLY A 41 10.73 16.89 12.81
CA GLY A 41 11.37 15.58 12.90
C GLY A 41 12.78 15.58 12.29
N ASP A 42 13.64 14.71 12.80
CA ASP A 42 14.94 14.43 12.18
C ASP A 42 14.77 13.26 11.20
N THR A 43 14.85 13.56 9.92
CA THR A 43 14.67 12.57 8.83
C THR A 43 15.70 11.44 8.85
N ASN A 44 16.82 11.59 9.55
CA ASN A 44 17.82 10.52 9.68
C ASN A 44 17.41 9.43 10.68
N ASN A 45 16.43 9.70 11.52
CA ASN A 45 15.95 8.76 12.54
C ASN A 45 14.81 7.85 12.05
N TYR A 46 14.38 8.02 10.80
CA TYR A 46 13.25 7.31 10.21
C TYR A 46 13.63 6.72 8.86
N TYR A 47 13.10 5.54 8.58
CA TYR A 47 13.19 4.93 7.25
C TYR A 47 12.13 5.58 6.35
N LEU A 48 12.56 6.56 5.54
CA LEU A 48 11.70 7.39 4.69
C LEU A 48 12.07 7.17 3.22
N ARG A 49 11.33 6.31 2.55
CA ARG A 49 11.53 5.99 1.13
C ARG A 49 10.26 6.10 0.30
N GLY A 50 9.27 6.81 0.84
CA GLY A 50 7.99 7.05 0.21
C GLY A 50 7.92 8.39 -0.50
N PHE A 51 7.26 8.38 -1.66
CA PHE A 51 6.90 9.53 -2.45
C PHE A 51 5.40 9.61 -2.55
N ILE A 52 4.81 10.63 -1.91
CA ILE A 52 3.35 10.80 -1.83
C ILE A 52 2.83 11.19 -3.21
N GLN A 53 1.95 10.38 -3.76
CA GLN A 53 1.32 10.59 -5.06
C GLN A 53 0.02 11.38 -4.95
N SER A 54 -0.76 11.08 -3.92
CA SER A 54 -1.99 11.79 -3.61
C SER A 54 -2.20 11.98 -2.12
N CYS A 55 -2.93 13.03 -1.75
CA CYS A 55 -3.29 13.34 -0.38
C CYS A 55 -4.67 14.01 -0.37
N GLU A 56 -5.64 13.40 0.30
CA GLU A 56 -7.02 13.88 0.31
C GLU A 56 -7.61 13.84 1.71
N ILE A 57 -8.41 14.88 2.05
CA ILE A 57 -9.21 14.90 3.28
C ILE A 57 -10.67 14.65 2.94
N SER A 58 -11.24 13.61 3.50
CA SER A 58 -12.64 13.27 3.38
C SER A 58 -13.18 12.67 4.66
N GLU A 59 -14.38 13.07 5.08
CA GLU A 59 -15.11 12.49 6.22
C GLU A 59 -14.30 12.40 7.54
N GLY A 60 -13.38 13.35 7.75
CA GLY A 60 -12.54 13.39 8.96
C GLY A 60 -11.36 12.41 8.94
N MET A 61 -11.04 11.90 7.77
CA MET A 61 -9.84 11.10 7.49
C MET A 61 -8.92 11.84 6.52
N LEU A 62 -7.65 11.55 6.60
CA LEU A 62 -6.64 11.89 5.60
C LEU A 62 -6.22 10.60 4.92
N SER A 63 -6.45 10.53 3.61
CA SER A 63 -5.97 9.45 2.76
C SER A 63 -4.68 9.87 2.07
N ILE A 64 -3.68 9.04 2.14
CA ILE A 64 -2.39 9.26 1.49
C ILE A 64 -2.10 8.02 0.64
N GLU A 65 -1.82 8.26 -0.63
CA GLU A 65 -1.24 7.29 -1.55
C GLU A 65 0.23 7.61 -1.74
N ALA A 66 1.09 6.64 -1.56
CA ALA A 66 2.53 6.81 -1.72
C ALA A 66 3.13 5.63 -2.48
N GLU A 67 4.12 5.92 -3.31
CA GLU A 67 5.01 4.93 -3.87
C GLU A 67 6.19 4.77 -2.92
N GLU A 68 6.36 3.58 -2.36
CA GLU A 68 7.38 3.27 -1.36
C GLU A 68 8.35 2.20 -1.89
N ALA A 69 9.57 2.22 -1.40
CA ALA A 69 10.56 1.21 -1.73
C ALA A 69 10.85 0.32 -0.51
N TRP A 70 10.79 -1.00 -0.74
CA TRP A 70 11.10 -2.04 0.24
C TRP A 70 10.21 -2.04 1.50
N GLY A 71 8.91 -2.05 1.27
CA GLY A 71 7.86 -2.12 2.28
C GLY A 71 7.48 -0.78 2.88
N ALA A 72 6.65 -0.81 3.92
CA ALA A 72 6.08 0.39 4.51
C ALA A 72 7.14 1.25 5.21
N SER A 73 7.16 2.54 4.92
CA SER A 73 8.05 3.51 5.53
C SER A 73 7.72 3.80 7.01
N ASP A 74 8.67 4.43 7.71
CA ASP A 74 8.45 4.89 9.09
C ASP A 74 7.63 6.18 9.19
N PHE A 75 7.13 6.72 8.08
CA PHE A 75 6.32 7.93 8.05
C PHE A 75 5.09 7.81 8.96
N ARG A 76 4.41 6.65 8.93
CA ARG A 76 3.28 6.35 9.84
C ARG A 76 3.67 6.45 11.31
N HIS A 77 4.80 5.90 11.69
CA HIS A 77 5.30 5.93 13.08
C HIS A 77 5.65 7.35 13.52
N PHE A 78 6.23 8.13 12.63
CA PHE A 78 6.49 9.54 12.89
C PHE A 78 5.18 10.28 13.16
N LEU A 79 4.16 10.12 12.31
CA LEU A 79 2.86 10.79 12.48
C LEU A 79 2.17 10.41 13.78
N GLU A 80 2.13 9.13 14.13
CA GLU A 80 1.54 8.65 15.40
C GLU A 80 2.30 9.15 16.64
N ASN A 81 3.61 9.28 16.56
CA ASN A 81 4.42 9.83 17.63
C ASN A 81 4.27 11.34 17.77
N HIS A 82 4.13 12.05 16.65
CA HIS A 82 3.99 13.51 16.64
C HIS A 82 2.59 13.93 17.11
N TYR A 83 1.55 13.23 16.67
CA TYR A 83 0.15 13.52 17.00
C TYR A 83 -0.43 12.45 17.92
N LYS A 84 -0.50 12.72 19.21
CA LYS A 84 -0.86 11.74 20.28
C LYS A 84 -2.17 10.97 20.08
N ASP A 85 -3.13 11.57 19.38
CA ASP A 85 -4.47 10.99 19.18
C ASP A 85 -4.65 10.49 17.73
N MET A 86 -3.58 10.47 16.93
CA MET A 86 -3.61 9.99 15.56
C MET A 86 -3.38 8.48 15.54
N LYS A 87 -4.12 7.81 14.68
CA LYS A 87 -3.84 6.43 14.28
C LYS A 87 -3.70 6.38 12.76
N VAL A 88 -2.68 5.70 12.30
CA VAL A 88 -2.42 5.50 10.89
C VAL A 88 -2.68 4.04 10.55
N TYR A 89 -3.65 3.82 9.69
CA TYR A 89 -3.89 2.53 9.07
C TYR A 89 -3.23 2.52 7.71
N PHE A 90 -2.67 1.39 7.32
CA PHE A 90 -1.99 1.25 6.04
C PHE A 90 -2.26 -0.11 5.41
N MET A 91 -2.12 -0.14 4.10
CA MET A 91 -2.02 -1.33 3.28
C MET A 91 -0.85 -1.13 2.32
N VAL A 92 0.03 -2.09 2.21
CA VAL A 92 1.22 -2.03 1.36
C VAL A 92 1.30 -3.27 0.49
N GLU A 93 1.68 -3.05 -0.76
CA GLU A 93 1.97 -4.07 -1.75
C GLU A 93 3.35 -3.84 -2.35
N GLU A 94 4.12 -4.90 -2.46
CA GLU A 94 5.38 -4.93 -3.17
C GLU A 94 5.53 -6.28 -3.86
N ASP A 95 5.17 -6.33 -5.12
CA ASP A 95 5.08 -7.57 -5.89
C ASP A 95 6.45 -8.24 -6.05
N GLY A 96 7.50 -7.45 -6.23
CA GLY A 96 8.87 -7.93 -6.43
C GLY A 96 9.42 -8.76 -5.27
N ASP A 97 9.05 -8.40 -4.03
CA ASP A 97 9.46 -9.09 -2.80
C ASP A 97 8.29 -9.86 -2.15
N CYS A 98 7.14 -9.94 -2.83
CA CYS A 98 5.92 -10.60 -2.32
C CYS A 98 5.49 -10.05 -0.94
N VAL A 99 5.57 -8.73 -0.75
CA VAL A 99 5.16 -8.07 0.49
C VAL A 99 3.74 -7.59 0.35
N TYR A 100 2.83 -8.22 1.06
CA TYR A 100 1.44 -7.82 1.21
C TYR A 100 1.13 -7.71 2.69
N ALA A 101 0.89 -6.49 3.18
CA ALA A 101 0.68 -6.28 4.60
C ALA A 101 -0.28 -5.12 4.89
N THR A 102 -1.00 -5.25 6.01
CA THR A 102 -1.87 -4.19 6.54
C THR A 102 -1.91 -4.26 8.07
N ASN A 103 -2.11 -3.14 8.73
CA ASN A 103 -2.41 -3.11 10.16
C ASN A 103 -3.91 -2.97 10.47
N ASP A 104 -4.75 -2.90 9.45
CA ASP A 104 -6.21 -2.84 9.60
C ASP A 104 -6.81 -4.25 9.77
N SER A 105 -6.63 -4.83 10.96
CA SER A 105 -7.08 -6.19 11.26
C SER A 105 -8.60 -6.39 11.13
N GLU A 106 -9.39 -5.32 11.28
CA GLU A 106 -10.85 -5.38 11.21
C GLU A 106 -11.38 -5.15 9.78
N GLY A 107 -10.54 -4.73 8.85
CA GLY A 107 -10.95 -4.39 7.47
C GLY A 107 -11.86 -3.18 7.39
N LYS A 108 -11.67 -2.24 8.30
CA LYS A 108 -12.51 -1.05 8.38
C LYS A 108 -12.21 -0.04 7.27
N TYR A 109 -10.94 0.08 6.92
CA TYR A 109 -10.44 1.01 5.92
C TYR A 109 -9.99 0.28 4.66
N PHE A 110 -9.40 -0.90 4.83
CA PHE A 110 -8.90 -1.76 3.76
C PHE A 110 -9.57 -3.13 3.87
N SER A 111 -10.64 -3.32 3.13
CA SER A 111 -11.41 -4.58 3.16
C SER A 111 -10.72 -5.72 2.41
N CYS A 112 -9.79 -5.41 1.51
CA CYS A 112 -9.02 -6.40 0.78
C CYS A 112 -8.17 -7.26 1.73
N ARG A 113 -8.31 -8.58 1.61
CA ARG A 113 -7.52 -9.57 2.38
C ARG A 113 -6.73 -10.50 1.48
N PHE A 114 -7.23 -10.73 0.29
CA PHE A 114 -6.63 -11.59 -0.70
C PHE A 114 -6.63 -10.87 -2.04
N VAL A 115 -5.53 -11.00 -2.75
CA VAL A 115 -5.37 -10.43 -4.08
C VAL A 115 -5.10 -11.57 -5.08
N VAL A 116 -5.76 -11.48 -6.22
CA VAL A 116 -5.46 -12.30 -7.39
C VAL A 116 -4.95 -11.36 -8.47
N ASP A 117 -3.71 -11.57 -8.89
CA ASP A 117 -3.09 -10.89 -10.02
C ASP A 117 -2.77 -11.91 -11.09
N SER A 118 -3.29 -11.72 -12.30
CA SER A 118 -3.15 -12.70 -13.37
C SER A 118 -2.94 -12.06 -14.72
N CYS A 119 -2.26 -12.82 -15.58
CA CYS A 119 -2.21 -12.61 -17.00
C CYS A 119 -2.41 -13.96 -17.66
N LEU A 120 -3.57 -14.18 -18.28
CA LEU A 120 -3.93 -15.41 -18.96
C LEU A 120 -4.29 -15.08 -20.41
N ASP A 121 -3.68 -15.77 -21.36
CA ASP A 121 -3.85 -15.50 -22.80
C ASP A 121 -3.66 -14.01 -23.17
N GLY A 122 -2.80 -13.30 -22.44
CA GLY A 122 -2.52 -11.88 -22.62
C GLY A 122 -3.58 -10.93 -22.04
N ALA A 123 -4.56 -11.44 -21.32
CA ALA A 123 -5.54 -10.66 -20.57
C ALA A 123 -5.07 -10.46 -19.12
N TYR A 124 -4.84 -9.20 -18.75
CA TYR A 124 -4.47 -8.82 -17.39
C TYR A 124 -5.71 -8.62 -16.53
N ASP A 125 -5.65 -9.15 -15.32
CA ASP A 125 -6.69 -8.98 -14.32
C ASP A 125 -6.11 -8.86 -12.92
N TYR A 126 -6.68 -7.97 -12.10
CA TYR A 126 -6.26 -7.71 -10.72
C TYR A 126 -7.48 -7.50 -9.86
N GLU A 127 -7.75 -8.45 -8.98
CA GLU A 127 -8.97 -8.45 -8.17
C GLU A 127 -8.68 -8.67 -6.69
N CYS A 128 -9.45 -7.95 -5.86
CA CYS A 128 -9.40 -7.98 -4.41
C CYS A 128 -10.57 -8.72 -3.78
N PHE A 129 -10.29 -9.55 -2.80
CA PHE A 129 -11.30 -10.35 -2.10
C PHE A 129 -11.19 -10.21 -0.58
N ASN A 130 -12.33 -10.33 0.10
CA ASN A 130 -12.38 -10.29 1.56
C ASN A 130 -12.06 -11.66 2.20
N THR A 131 -12.25 -12.73 1.46
CA THR A 131 -12.06 -14.10 1.95
C THR A 131 -11.29 -14.97 0.95
N GLU A 132 -10.50 -15.90 1.47
CA GLU A 132 -9.80 -16.91 0.66
C GLU A 132 -10.76 -17.69 -0.25
N LYS A 133 -11.95 -18.02 0.27
CA LYS A 133 -12.95 -18.77 -0.48
C LYS A 133 -13.43 -18.01 -1.73
N GLU A 134 -13.65 -16.70 -1.62
CA GLU A 134 -14.05 -15.87 -2.76
C GLU A 134 -12.92 -15.80 -3.81
N ALA A 135 -11.70 -15.61 -3.36
CA ALA A 135 -10.54 -15.57 -4.25
C ALA A 135 -10.31 -16.90 -4.97
N LEU A 136 -10.37 -18.03 -4.25
CA LEU A 136 -10.23 -19.36 -4.85
C LEU A 136 -11.38 -19.70 -5.80
N HIS A 137 -12.59 -19.22 -5.52
CA HIS A 137 -13.72 -19.38 -6.45
C HIS A 137 -13.47 -18.62 -7.75
N TYR A 138 -13.02 -17.38 -7.64
CA TYR A 138 -12.65 -16.56 -8.79
C TYR A 138 -11.52 -17.19 -9.62
N ILE A 139 -10.47 -17.70 -8.96
CA ILE A 139 -9.39 -18.43 -9.65
C ILE A 139 -9.91 -19.66 -10.38
N ALA A 140 -10.85 -20.40 -9.77
CA ALA A 140 -11.46 -21.56 -10.44
C ALA A 140 -12.22 -21.17 -11.70
N GLU A 141 -12.92 -20.01 -11.68
CA GLU A 141 -13.58 -19.47 -12.89
C GLU A 141 -12.57 -19.09 -13.96
N LEU A 142 -11.47 -18.40 -13.61
CA LEU A 142 -10.40 -18.04 -14.55
C LEU A 142 -9.76 -19.26 -15.23
N LEU A 143 -9.58 -20.35 -14.47
CA LEU A 143 -8.97 -21.58 -14.95
C LEU A 143 -9.98 -22.58 -15.56
N GLU A 144 -11.25 -22.20 -15.65
CA GLU A 144 -12.35 -23.05 -16.19
C GLU A 144 -12.47 -24.41 -15.50
N VAL A 145 -12.28 -24.44 -14.15
CA VAL A 145 -12.41 -25.64 -13.33
C VAL A 145 -13.54 -25.49 -12.30
N ASP A 146 -14.10 -26.60 -11.82
CA ASP A 146 -15.20 -26.57 -10.85
C ASP A 146 -14.79 -25.99 -9.49
N SER A 147 -13.54 -26.21 -9.08
CA SER A 147 -12.96 -25.71 -7.84
C SER A 147 -11.44 -25.87 -7.84
N ILE A 148 -10.77 -25.09 -7.04
CA ILE A 148 -9.31 -25.19 -6.85
C ILE A 148 -8.96 -25.00 -5.37
N SER A 149 -7.96 -25.75 -4.89
CA SER A 149 -7.32 -25.50 -3.58
C SER A 149 -5.99 -24.74 -3.76
N VAL A 150 -5.48 -24.17 -2.67
CA VAL A 150 -4.18 -23.49 -2.66
C VAL A 150 -3.06 -24.44 -3.18
N GLU A 151 -3.05 -25.71 -2.74
CA GLU A 151 -2.05 -26.70 -3.16
C GLU A 151 -2.13 -27.02 -4.68
N GLN A 152 -3.35 -27.04 -5.23
CA GLN A 152 -3.57 -27.23 -6.66
C GLN A 152 -3.11 -26.00 -7.44
N LEU A 153 -3.37 -24.81 -6.91
CA LEU A 153 -2.91 -23.56 -7.50
C LEU A 153 -1.38 -23.47 -7.50
N GLU A 154 -0.71 -23.77 -6.37
CA GLU A 154 0.76 -23.84 -6.31
C GLU A 154 1.33 -24.83 -7.33
N THR A 155 0.63 -25.94 -7.57
CA THR A 155 1.00 -26.93 -8.57
C THR A 155 0.86 -26.33 -9.97
N TRP A 156 -0.24 -25.66 -10.26
CA TRP A 156 -0.49 -24.98 -11.53
C TRP A 156 0.58 -23.92 -11.82
N GLN A 157 0.87 -23.04 -10.84
CA GLN A 157 1.91 -22.00 -10.93
C GLN A 157 3.28 -22.60 -11.27
N LYS A 158 3.63 -23.70 -10.63
CA LYS A 158 4.90 -24.38 -10.89
C LYS A 158 5.01 -24.94 -12.30
N TYR A 159 3.92 -25.41 -12.89
CA TYR A 159 3.91 -25.90 -14.26
C TYR A 159 4.02 -24.77 -15.30
N HIS A 160 3.54 -23.55 -14.95
CA HIS A 160 3.51 -22.37 -15.82
C HIS A 160 4.62 -21.35 -15.51
N GLU A 161 5.59 -21.70 -14.64
CA GLU A 161 6.66 -20.80 -14.19
C GLU A 161 7.50 -20.17 -15.33
N ASN A 162 7.55 -20.79 -16.51
CA ASN A 162 8.32 -20.33 -17.66
C ASN A 162 7.44 -19.91 -18.85
N GLU A 163 6.18 -19.69 -18.62
CA GLU A 163 5.21 -19.25 -19.63
C GLU A 163 4.92 -17.75 -19.47
N ASP A 164 4.34 -17.14 -20.50
CA ASP A 164 3.90 -15.74 -20.42
C ASP A 164 2.65 -15.57 -19.54
N ASP A 165 1.91 -16.67 -19.33
CA ASP A 165 0.76 -16.72 -18.45
C ASP A 165 1.18 -16.86 -17.00
N TYR A 166 0.59 -16.05 -16.13
CA TYR A 166 0.78 -16.16 -14.69
C TYR A 166 -0.52 -15.94 -13.93
N LEU A 167 -0.57 -16.46 -12.71
CA LEU A 167 -1.63 -16.22 -11.75
C LEU A 167 -1.01 -16.23 -10.35
N TYR A 168 -1.01 -15.09 -9.69
CA TYR A 168 -0.55 -14.93 -8.31
C TYR A 168 -1.73 -14.81 -7.37
N PHE A 169 -1.58 -15.41 -6.20
CA PHE A 169 -2.56 -15.36 -5.12
C PHE A 169 -1.83 -14.99 -3.84
N ASN A 170 -2.14 -13.81 -3.31
CA ASN A 170 -1.45 -13.25 -2.16
C ASN A 170 -2.42 -12.88 -1.05
N GLU A 171 -2.02 -13.14 0.20
CA GLU A 171 -2.75 -12.75 1.40
C GLU A 171 -2.07 -11.56 2.07
N TYR A 172 -2.84 -10.52 2.40
CA TYR A 172 -2.37 -9.42 3.23
C TYR A 172 -2.16 -9.87 4.67
N LYS A 173 -0.92 -9.94 5.08
CA LYS A 173 -0.54 -10.26 6.46
C LYS A 173 -0.93 -9.13 7.39
N ILE A 174 -1.62 -9.48 8.48
CA ILE A 174 -1.94 -8.52 9.52
C ILE A 174 -0.68 -8.28 10.36
N VAL A 175 -0.22 -7.04 10.38
CA VAL A 175 0.97 -6.60 11.13
C VAL A 175 0.59 -5.53 12.15
N ALA A 176 1.48 -5.27 13.13
CA ALA A 176 1.24 -4.28 14.19
C ALA A 176 1.62 -2.86 13.76
#